data_d5e77d5641cce3afb1f7d971df5eada1
#
_entry.id   d5e77d5641cce3afb1f7d971df5eada1
#
_cell.length_a   1.000
_cell.length_b   1.000
_cell.length_c   1.000
_cell.angle_alpha   90.00
_cell.angle_beta   90.00
_cell.angle_gamma   90.00
#
_symmetry.space_group_name_H-M   'P 1'
#
loop_
_entity.id
_entity.type
_entity.pdbx_description
1 polymer ?
#
loop_
_entity_poly.entity_id
_entity_poly.type
_entity_poly.pdbx_seq_one_letter_code
_entity_poly.pdbx_strand_id
1 'polypeptide(L)'
;MHQALHAEDDEVREAMVRIAEDETRHADLSWAIDRWAVERLPSAEQEAVRAARRRAVDALREEVSAPTDAALLRALGLPEPEAAVAMVDLLSRELWN
;
A
#
# COMPACT_ATOMS: atom_id res chain seq x y z
N MET A 1 5.20 -1.23 7.37
CA MET A 1 6.52 -1.56 8.00
C MET A 1 7.59 -0.47 7.78
N HIS A 2 7.61 0.22 6.65
CA HIS A 2 8.53 1.33 6.39
C HIS A 2 8.49 2.42 7.48
N GLN A 3 7.30 2.91 7.82
CA GLN A 3 7.15 3.94 8.87
C GLN A 3 7.64 3.47 10.22
N ALA A 4 7.37 2.21 10.60
CA ALA A 4 7.81 1.64 11.86
C ALA A 4 9.33 1.60 11.98
N LEU A 5 10.04 1.29 10.87
CA LEU A 5 11.51 1.17 10.86
C LEU A 5 12.22 2.51 10.77
N HIS A 6 11.59 3.54 10.21
CA HIS A 6 12.23 4.82 9.87
C HIS A 6 11.77 6.00 10.71
N ALA A 7 10.78 5.82 11.62
CA ALA A 7 10.34 6.88 12.50
C ALA A 7 11.40 7.18 13.56
N GLU A 8 11.67 8.47 13.82
CA GLU A 8 12.65 8.92 14.79
C GLU A 8 12.10 8.93 16.23
N ASP A 9 10.80 9.17 16.40
CA ASP A 9 10.13 9.19 17.70
C ASP A 9 9.75 7.77 18.14
N ASP A 10 10.17 7.37 19.34
CA ASP A 10 9.95 6.00 19.84
C ASP A 10 8.47 5.68 20.08
N GLU A 11 7.67 6.65 20.54
CA GLU A 11 6.23 6.43 20.75
C GLU A 11 5.52 6.26 19.41
N VAL A 12 5.89 7.06 18.42
CA VAL A 12 5.38 6.94 17.05
C VAL A 12 5.79 5.60 16.46
N ARG A 13 7.03 5.20 16.67
CA ARG A 13 7.55 3.92 16.19
C ARG A 13 6.75 2.74 16.76
N GLU A 14 6.52 2.72 18.07
CA GLU A 14 5.74 1.66 18.71
C GLU A 14 4.29 1.61 18.20
N ALA A 15 3.67 2.77 18.06
CA ALA A 15 2.32 2.86 17.48
C ALA A 15 2.28 2.33 16.05
N MET A 16 3.28 2.69 15.23
CA MET A 16 3.36 2.24 13.84
C MET A 16 3.61 0.73 13.73
N VAL A 17 4.37 0.14 14.65
CA VAL A 17 4.55 -1.32 14.70
C VAL A 17 3.21 -2.02 14.94
N ARG A 18 2.43 -1.57 15.92
CA ARG A 18 1.11 -2.16 16.20
C ARG A 18 0.15 -2.01 15.03
N ILE A 19 0.14 -0.84 14.41
CA ILE A 19 -0.70 -0.58 13.22
C ILE A 19 -0.25 -1.49 12.07
N ALA A 20 1.05 -1.61 11.84
CA ALA A 20 1.58 -2.45 10.78
C ALA A 20 1.20 -3.92 10.95
N GLU A 21 1.23 -4.43 12.18
CA GLU A 21 0.81 -5.81 12.50
C GLU A 21 -0.70 -6.00 12.21
N ASP A 22 -1.53 -5.05 12.63
CA ASP A 22 -2.97 -5.08 12.36
C ASP A 22 -3.27 -5.00 10.87
N GLU A 23 -2.61 -4.09 10.16
CA GLU A 23 -2.79 -3.91 8.72
C GLU A 23 -2.32 -5.13 7.93
N THR A 24 -1.28 -5.81 8.40
CA THR A 24 -0.84 -7.07 7.78
C THR A 24 -1.93 -8.15 7.88
N ARG A 25 -2.58 -8.27 9.03
CA ARG A 25 -3.70 -9.22 9.20
C ARG A 25 -4.88 -8.85 8.31
N HIS A 26 -5.21 -7.55 8.22
CA HIS A 26 -6.27 -7.05 7.35
C HIS A 26 -5.97 -7.32 5.88
N ALA A 27 -4.73 -7.11 5.47
CA ALA A 27 -4.29 -7.37 4.10
C ALA A 27 -4.39 -8.87 3.76
N ASP A 28 -3.95 -9.75 4.65
CA ASP A 28 -4.05 -11.19 4.46
C ASP A 28 -5.50 -11.64 4.27
N LEU A 29 -6.41 -11.11 5.10
CA LEU A 29 -7.83 -11.40 4.97
C LEU A 29 -8.40 -10.85 3.66
N SER A 30 -8.03 -9.63 3.30
CA SER A 30 -8.48 -8.98 2.06
C SER A 30 -8.05 -9.78 0.82
N TRP A 31 -6.81 -10.26 0.80
CA TRP A 31 -6.33 -11.11 -0.29
C TRP A 31 -7.03 -12.46 -0.35
N ALA A 32 -7.35 -13.04 0.80
CA ALA A 32 -8.11 -14.30 0.84
C ALA A 32 -9.53 -14.11 0.29
N ILE A 33 -10.19 -13.02 0.64
CA ILE A 33 -11.51 -12.66 0.13
C ILE A 33 -11.44 -12.40 -1.38
N ASP A 34 -10.43 -11.68 -1.83
CA ASP A 34 -10.21 -11.39 -3.25
C ASP A 34 -10.11 -12.68 -4.07
N ARG A 35 -9.26 -13.61 -3.66
CA ARG A 35 -9.11 -14.90 -4.33
C ARG A 35 -10.43 -15.68 -4.38
N TRP A 36 -11.12 -15.72 -3.26
CA TRP A 36 -12.39 -16.41 -3.17
C TRP A 36 -13.45 -15.80 -4.10
N ALA A 37 -13.55 -14.47 -4.11
CA ALA A 37 -14.55 -13.75 -4.90
C ALA A 37 -14.26 -13.81 -6.40
N VAL A 38 -13.01 -13.57 -6.80
CA VAL A 38 -12.62 -13.54 -8.22
C VAL A 38 -12.87 -14.88 -8.90
N GLU A 39 -12.60 -15.99 -8.22
CA GLU A 39 -12.84 -17.34 -8.76
C GLU A 39 -14.31 -17.58 -9.09
N ARG A 40 -15.24 -16.85 -8.46
CA ARG A 40 -16.68 -16.98 -8.64
C ARG A 40 -17.28 -16.01 -9.64
N LEU A 41 -16.48 -15.05 -10.12
CA LEU A 41 -16.96 -14.07 -11.09
C LEU A 41 -16.83 -14.58 -12.52
N PRO A 42 -17.79 -14.25 -13.40
CA PRO A 42 -17.62 -14.45 -14.84
C PRO A 42 -16.39 -13.70 -15.38
N SER A 43 -15.82 -14.17 -16.48
CA SER A 43 -14.60 -13.61 -17.06
C SER A 43 -14.67 -12.11 -17.33
N ALA A 44 -15.80 -11.61 -17.81
CA ALA A 44 -16.00 -10.18 -18.06
C ALA A 44 -15.93 -9.36 -16.76
N GLU A 45 -16.48 -9.89 -15.67
CA GLU A 45 -16.44 -9.23 -14.37
C GLU A 45 -15.05 -9.32 -13.74
N GLN A 46 -14.33 -10.42 -13.94
CA GLN A 46 -12.93 -10.53 -13.53
C GLN A 46 -12.07 -9.47 -14.22
N GLU A 47 -12.29 -9.23 -15.51
CA GLU A 47 -11.57 -8.18 -16.24
C GLU A 47 -11.93 -6.77 -15.73
N ALA A 48 -13.19 -6.53 -15.39
CA ALA A 48 -13.63 -5.28 -14.80
C ALA A 48 -12.94 -5.02 -13.46
N VAL A 49 -12.76 -6.04 -12.62
CA VAL A 49 -12.02 -5.96 -11.37
C VAL A 49 -10.55 -5.63 -11.62
N ARG A 50 -9.91 -6.31 -12.58
CA ARG A 50 -8.51 -6.01 -12.94
C ARG A 50 -8.34 -4.57 -13.44
N ALA A 51 -9.26 -4.08 -14.26
CA ALA A 51 -9.23 -2.71 -14.76
C ALA A 51 -9.41 -1.70 -13.61
N ALA A 52 -10.32 -1.94 -12.68
CA ALA A 52 -10.52 -1.09 -11.51
C ALA A 52 -9.26 -1.07 -10.63
N ARG A 53 -8.60 -2.21 -10.47
CA ARG A 53 -7.35 -2.33 -9.71
C ARG A 53 -6.23 -1.51 -10.35
N ARG A 54 -6.08 -1.60 -11.67
CA ARG A 54 -5.09 -0.78 -12.40
C ARG A 54 -5.34 0.72 -12.20
N ARG A 55 -6.59 1.16 -12.29
CA ARG A 55 -6.94 2.57 -12.03
C ARG A 55 -6.61 3.00 -10.62
N ALA A 56 -6.87 2.13 -9.64
CA ALA A 56 -6.54 2.42 -8.24
C ALA A 56 -5.03 2.54 -8.01
N VAL A 57 -4.25 1.67 -8.64
CA VAL A 57 -2.77 1.72 -8.57
C VAL A 57 -2.26 3.01 -9.20
N ASP A 58 -2.78 3.40 -10.36
CA ASP A 58 -2.38 4.64 -11.03
C ASP A 58 -2.72 5.86 -10.18
N ALA A 59 -3.90 5.89 -9.56
CA ALA A 59 -4.30 6.96 -8.65
C ALA A 59 -3.40 7.04 -7.42
N LEU A 60 -3.06 5.91 -6.83
CA LEU A 60 -2.14 5.83 -5.70
C LEU A 60 -0.74 6.33 -6.07
N ARG A 61 -0.26 5.94 -7.25
CA ARG A 61 1.04 6.36 -7.76
C ARG A 61 1.10 7.89 -7.91
N GLU A 62 0.07 8.51 -8.42
CA GLU A 62 -0.03 9.96 -8.51
C GLU A 62 -0.04 10.62 -7.13
N GLU A 63 -0.81 10.08 -6.21
CA GLU A 63 -0.94 10.59 -4.84
C GLU A 63 0.40 10.56 -4.11
N VAL A 64 1.13 9.44 -4.16
CA VAL A 64 2.41 9.31 -3.46
C VAL A 64 3.54 10.07 -4.13
N SER A 65 3.40 10.48 -5.39
CA SER A 65 4.38 11.29 -6.09
C SER A 65 4.25 12.79 -5.78
N ALA A 66 3.19 13.22 -5.09
CA ALA A 66 2.97 14.62 -4.74
C ALA A 66 4.04 15.13 -3.77
N PRO A 67 4.49 16.39 -3.91
CA PRO A 67 5.47 16.98 -3.00
C PRO A 67 4.95 17.00 -1.56
N THR A 68 5.83 16.67 -0.61
CA THR A 68 5.52 16.66 0.83
C THR A 68 6.71 17.21 1.60
N ASP A 69 6.43 17.81 2.76
CA ASP A 69 7.45 18.36 3.66
C ASP A 69 8.43 17.26 4.11
N ALA A 70 9.71 17.41 3.77
CA ALA A 70 10.74 16.43 4.06
C ALA A 70 10.99 16.25 5.58
N ALA A 71 10.85 17.31 6.36
CA ALA A 71 11.01 17.24 7.82
C ALA A 71 9.88 16.41 8.45
N LEU A 72 8.64 16.61 7.98
CA LEU A 72 7.49 15.83 8.42
C LEU A 72 7.64 14.35 8.03
N LEU A 73 8.10 14.07 6.81
CA LEU A 73 8.36 12.71 6.36
C LEU A 73 9.36 12.00 7.27
N ARG A 74 10.46 12.67 7.63
CA ARG A 74 11.48 12.07 8.53
C ARG A 74 10.93 11.82 9.92
N ALA A 75 10.22 12.79 10.49
CA ALA A 75 9.67 12.68 11.85
C ALA A 75 8.68 11.52 11.96
N LEU A 76 7.86 11.28 10.94
CA LEU A 76 6.86 10.23 10.91
C LEU A 76 7.35 8.91 10.30
N GLY A 77 8.57 8.88 9.76
CA GLY A 77 9.11 7.69 9.09
C GLY A 77 8.44 7.39 7.75
N LEU A 78 7.84 8.39 7.12
CA LEU A 78 7.20 8.24 5.81
C LEU A 78 8.24 8.27 4.69
N PRO A 79 8.03 7.52 3.60
CA PRO A 79 8.95 7.53 2.47
C PRO A 79 8.84 8.86 1.69
N GLU A 80 9.95 9.29 1.12
CA GLU A 80 9.96 10.40 0.17
C GLU A 80 9.20 9.99 -1.11
N PRO A 81 8.69 10.98 -1.92
CA PRO A 81 7.90 10.66 -3.11
C PRO A 81 8.54 9.67 -4.07
N GLU A 82 9.84 9.78 -4.32
CA GLU A 82 10.55 8.84 -5.20
C GLU A 82 10.55 7.42 -4.66
N ALA A 83 10.80 7.25 -3.37
CA ALA A 83 10.78 5.95 -2.71
C ALA A 83 9.35 5.40 -2.66
N ALA A 84 8.36 6.25 -2.40
CA ALA A 84 6.95 5.85 -2.37
C ALA A 84 6.48 5.35 -3.75
N VAL A 85 6.84 6.04 -4.84
CA VAL A 85 6.54 5.61 -6.20
C VAL A 85 7.20 4.26 -6.51
N ALA A 86 8.47 4.09 -6.14
CA ALA A 86 9.19 2.83 -6.34
C ALA A 86 8.51 1.67 -5.59
N MET A 87 8.03 1.90 -4.38
CA MET A 87 7.30 0.91 -3.59
C MET A 87 5.97 0.53 -4.25
N VAL A 88 5.22 1.51 -4.75
CA VAL A 88 3.97 1.25 -5.47
C VAL A 88 4.22 0.44 -6.74
N ASP A 89 5.25 0.81 -7.50
CA ASP A 89 5.62 0.08 -8.73
C ASP A 89 6.02 -1.37 -8.42
N LEU A 90 6.77 -1.60 -7.35
CA LEU A 90 7.15 -2.95 -6.92
C LEU A 90 5.92 -3.77 -6.51
N LEU A 91 5.04 -3.22 -5.68
CA LEU A 91 3.82 -3.87 -5.23
C LEU A 91 2.89 -4.18 -6.40
N SER A 92 2.79 -3.26 -7.35
CA SER A 92 1.97 -3.47 -8.55
C SER A 92 2.47 -4.68 -9.35
N ARG A 93 3.77 -4.84 -9.50
CA ARG A 93 4.35 -5.98 -10.24
C ARG A 93 4.21 -7.30 -9.49
N GLU A 94 4.41 -7.27 -8.17
CA GLU A 94 4.49 -8.49 -7.35
C GLU A 94 3.14 -8.97 -6.85
N LEU A 95 2.23 -8.06 -6.50
CA LEU A 95 0.99 -8.41 -5.81
C LEU A 95 -0.29 -8.08 -6.57
N TRP A 96 -0.29 -7.02 -7.38
CA TRP A 96 -1.52 -6.47 -7.95
C TRP A 96 -1.68 -6.71 -9.44
N ASN A 97 -0.76 -7.41 -10.00
CA ASN A 97 -0.77 -7.67 -11.43
C ASN A 97 -1.42 -9.02 -11.78
#